data_7d5551fb145d610fe5601c781cef4587
#
_entry.id   7d5551fb145d610fe5601c781cef4587
#
_cell.length_a   1.000
_cell.length_b   1.000
_cell.length_c   1.000
_cell.angle_alpha   90.00
_cell.angle_beta   90.00
_cell.angle_gamma   90.00
#
_symmetry.space_group_name_H-M   'P 1'
#
loop_
_entity.id
_entity.type
_entity.pdbx_description
1 polymer ?
#
loop_
_entity_poly.entity_id
_entity_poly.type
_entity_poly.pdbx_seq_one_letter_code
_entity_poly.pdbx_strand_id
1 'polypeptide(L)'
;LDVSGNLEAGIPMCPPEGDAGTGMTATNSVKVRTGNVSAGTSVFAMVVLEKELKKVHPEIDLVTTPAGDLVGMVHCNNCTSDLNAWVNLFKEFMESMGMEVDMNRLFGVLYNKALEGDKDCGGLLAYNYFSGEHITGFEEGRPLFVRRPDDKFNLANFMRTHLYTSLGALKTGLDILFREEQVKLDVLLGHGGLFKTKGVGQKIMAAAAGVPVEVMETAGEGGAWGAALLASYRVWKEDGETL
;
A
#
# COMPACT_ATOMS: atom_id res chain seq x y z
N LEU A 1 18.78 -22.59 -19.14
CA LEU A 1 18.56 -23.52 -20.26
C LEU A 1 17.18 -24.18 -20.11
N ASP A 2 16.29 -23.99 -21.09
CA ASP A 2 15.02 -24.69 -21.14
C ASP A 2 15.20 -26.09 -21.71
N VAL A 3 15.10 -27.11 -20.85
CA VAL A 3 15.22 -28.51 -21.23
C VAL A 3 14.00 -29.03 -22.03
N SER A 4 12.89 -28.30 -22.02
CA SER A 4 11.71 -28.62 -22.82
C SER A 4 11.84 -28.19 -24.28
N GLY A 5 12.75 -27.28 -24.59
CA GLY A 5 12.95 -26.72 -25.92
C GLY A 5 11.87 -25.74 -26.37
N ASN A 6 10.98 -25.27 -25.45
CA ASN A 6 9.91 -24.33 -25.76
C ASN A 6 10.41 -22.88 -25.86
N LEU A 7 11.56 -22.58 -25.23
CA LEU A 7 12.19 -21.26 -25.31
C LEU A 7 13.36 -21.30 -26.31
N GLU A 8 13.29 -20.45 -27.32
CA GLU A 8 14.35 -20.34 -28.32
C GLU A 8 15.62 -19.70 -27.73
N ALA A 9 16.78 -20.15 -28.20
CA ALA A 9 18.05 -19.53 -27.83
C ALA A 9 18.14 -18.11 -28.38
N GLY A 10 18.63 -17.19 -27.56
CA GLY A 10 18.79 -15.78 -27.97
C GLY A 10 17.59 -14.88 -27.70
N ILE A 11 16.55 -15.37 -27.06
CA ILE A 11 15.42 -14.53 -26.60
C ILE A 11 15.99 -13.40 -25.70
N PRO A 12 15.67 -12.11 -25.97
CA PRO A 12 16.09 -11.02 -25.13
C PRO A 12 15.55 -11.17 -23.70
N MET A 13 16.41 -11.10 -22.71
CA MET A 13 16.04 -11.16 -21.29
C MET A 13 16.23 -9.78 -20.67
N CYS A 14 15.22 -9.34 -19.90
CA CYS A 14 15.39 -8.21 -19.01
C CYS A 14 16.25 -8.58 -17.80
N PRO A 15 16.95 -7.62 -17.17
CA PRO A 15 17.43 -7.81 -15.82
C PRO A 15 16.26 -8.23 -14.89
N PRO A 16 16.53 -9.05 -13.86
CA PRO A 16 15.48 -9.40 -12.90
C PRO A 16 15.01 -8.13 -12.16
N GLU A 17 13.71 -8.01 -11.99
CA GLU A 17 13.08 -6.90 -11.26
C GLU A 17 12.14 -7.47 -10.20
N GLY A 18 12.08 -6.80 -9.02
CA GLY A 18 11.19 -7.16 -7.94
C GLY A 18 9.76 -6.64 -8.14
N ASP A 19 8.87 -7.04 -7.24
CA ASP A 19 7.48 -6.61 -7.22
C ASP A 19 7.33 -5.08 -7.01
N ALA A 20 8.25 -4.48 -6.26
CA ALA A 20 8.29 -3.03 -6.04
C ALA A 20 8.54 -2.26 -7.34
N GLY A 21 9.60 -2.58 -8.09
CA GLY A 21 9.95 -1.91 -9.34
C GLY A 21 8.93 -2.19 -10.46
N THR A 22 8.43 -3.42 -10.57
CA THR A 22 7.34 -3.73 -11.51
C THR A 22 6.05 -3.00 -11.13
N GLY A 23 5.76 -2.83 -9.85
CA GLY A 23 4.65 -2.03 -9.36
C GLY A 23 4.78 -0.54 -9.72
N MET A 24 5.99 0.03 -9.59
CA MET A 24 6.28 1.41 -10.02
C MET A 24 6.07 1.60 -11.52
N THR A 25 6.54 0.64 -12.33
CA THR A 25 6.33 0.65 -13.78
C THR A 25 4.86 0.57 -14.15
N ALA A 26 4.13 -0.37 -13.52
CA ALA A 26 2.70 -0.57 -13.76
C ALA A 26 1.85 0.65 -13.44
N THR A 27 2.25 1.43 -12.45
CA THR A 27 1.55 2.64 -12.01
C THR A 27 2.10 3.93 -12.61
N ASN A 28 3.10 3.84 -13.49
CA ASN A 28 3.79 5.02 -14.07
C ASN A 28 4.32 5.99 -12.99
N SER A 29 4.88 5.44 -11.92
CA SER A 29 5.42 6.20 -10.77
C SER A 29 6.94 6.16 -10.70
N VAL A 30 7.61 6.21 -11.86
CA VAL A 30 9.08 6.16 -11.98
C VAL A 30 9.73 7.54 -12.01
N LYS A 31 8.96 8.62 -12.14
CA LYS A 31 9.48 9.99 -12.20
C LYS A 31 9.72 10.55 -10.79
N VAL A 32 10.72 11.41 -10.68
CA VAL A 32 10.98 12.21 -9.47
C VAL A 32 9.70 12.90 -8.98
N ARG A 33 9.47 12.90 -7.69
CA ARG A 33 8.30 13.44 -6.98
C ARG A 33 6.99 12.68 -7.23
N THR A 34 7.07 11.49 -7.85
CA THR A 34 5.97 10.54 -7.84
C THR A 34 6.30 9.38 -6.91
N GLY A 35 5.30 8.59 -6.60
CA GLY A 35 5.49 7.37 -5.82
C GLY A 35 4.35 6.41 -6.00
N ASN A 36 4.54 5.17 -5.56
CA ASN A 36 3.46 4.21 -5.47
C ASN A 36 3.30 3.68 -4.06
N VAL A 37 2.12 3.16 -3.78
CA VAL A 37 1.84 2.44 -2.54
C VAL A 37 1.13 1.13 -2.85
N SER A 38 1.70 0.04 -2.38
CA SER A 38 1.09 -1.28 -2.40
C SER A 38 0.53 -1.62 -1.02
N ALA A 39 -0.78 -1.77 -0.90
CA ALA A 39 -1.44 -2.02 0.38
C ALA A 39 -2.27 -3.32 0.33
N GLY A 40 -1.71 -4.34 0.96
CA GLY A 40 -2.28 -5.67 1.14
C GLY A 40 -2.15 -6.11 2.59
N THR A 41 -1.69 -7.35 2.83
CA THR A 41 -1.35 -7.88 4.16
C THR A 41 -0.30 -7.00 4.84
N SER A 42 0.77 -6.68 4.12
CA SER A 42 1.75 -5.63 4.42
C SER A 42 1.49 -4.39 3.57
N VAL A 43 2.22 -3.32 3.83
CA VAL A 43 2.17 -2.12 3.00
C VAL A 43 3.57 -1.56 2.79
N PHE A 44 3.85 -1.12 1.58
CA PHE A 44 5.02 -0.31 1.31
C PHE A 44 4.68 0.89 0.44
N ALA A 45 5.43 1.96 0.61
CA ALA A 45 5.40 3.14 -0.25
C ALA A 45 6.79 3.40 -0.81
N MET A 46 6.85 3.62 -2.11
CA MET A 46 8.05 3.95 -2.87
C MET A 46 7.96 5.41 -3.30
N VAL A 47 8.90 6.24 -2.91
CA VAL A 47 8.92 7.67 -3.24
C VAL A 47 10.18 7.98 -4.02
N VAL A 48 10.05 8.44 -5.27
CA VAL A 48 11.19 8.80 -6.12
C VAL A 48 11.76 10.13 -5.66
N LEU A 49 13.02 10.12 -5.24
CA LEU A 49 13.68 11.23 -4.58
C LEU A 49 14.33 12.20 -5.58
N GLU A 50 14.27 13.50 -5.29
CA GLU A 50 14.99 14.53 -6.06
C GLU A 50 16.49 14.57 -5.74
N LYS A 51 16.88 14.06 -4.58
CA LYS A 51 18.26 14.06 -4.05
C LYS A 51 18.42 13.01 -2.97
N GLU A 52 19.65 12.72 -2.61
CA GLU A 52 19.99 11.86 -1.47
C GLU A 52 19.40 12.38 -0.16
N LEU A 53 19.09 11.47 0.77
CA LEU A 53 18.68 11.80 2.13
C LEU A 53 19.87 12.42 2.89
N LYS A 54 19.56 13.32 3.84
CA LYS A 54 20.58 14.01 4.64
C LYS A 54 21.31 13.09 5.62
N LYS A 55 20.64 12.02 6.05
CA LYS A 55 21.17 11.04 7.00
C LYS A 55 20.59 9.66 6.74
N VAL A 56 21.19 8.65 7.34
CA VAL A 56 20.66 7.28 7.34
C VAL A 56 19.49 7.19 8.34
N HIS A 57 18.41 6.58 7.90
CA HIS A 57 17.25 6.25 8.72
C HIS A 57 17.04 4.73 8.67
N PRO A 58 17.09 4.01 9.81
CA PRO A 58 16.85 2.56 9.83
C PRO A 58 15.47 2.14 9.32
N GLU A 59 14.51 3.07 9.33
CA GLU A 59 13.13 2.87 8.91
C GLU A 59 12.93 3.04 7.39
N ILE A 60 13.96 3.51 6.66
CA ILE A 60 13.87 3.81 5.24
C ILE A 60 14.87 2.98 4.46
N ASP A 61 14.40 2.14 3.58
CA ASP A 61 15.23 1.45 2.62
C ASP A 61 15.51 2.34 1.42
N LEU A 62 16.77 2.42 0.99
CA LEU A 62 17.16 3.11 -0.24
C LEU A 62 17.30 2.10 -1.37
N VAL A 63 16.48 2.24 -2.38
CA VAL A 63 16.46 1.40 -3.58
C VAL A 63 16.44 2.28 -4.83
N THR A 64 16.28 1.71 -6.01
CA THR A 64 16.17 2.46 -7.27
C THR A 64 14.90 2.12 -8.02
N THR A 65 14.45 3.04 -8.87
CA THR A 65 13.50 2.72 -9.93
C THR A 65 14.14 1.78 -10.96
N PRO A 66 13.36 1.09 -11.81
CA PRO A 66 13.91 0.38 -12.96
C PRO A 66 14.70 1.27 -13.92
N ALA A 67 14.52 2.58 -13.90
CA ALA A 67 15.29 3.56 -14.66
C ALA A 67 16.60 4.00 -13.97
N GLY A 68 16.79 3.64 -12.69
CA GLY A 68 18.01 3.96 -11.91
C GLY A 68 17.89 5.17 -10.99
N ASP A 69 16.72 5.83 -10.92
CA ASP A 69 16.51 6.95 -10.01
C ASP A 69 16.39 6.48 -8.56
N LEU A 70 16.89 7.29 -7.63
CA LEU A 70 16.89 6.96 -6.21
C LEU A 70 15.47 6.98 -5.62
N VAL A 71 15.17 5.98 -4.81
CA VAL A 71 13.86 5.80 -4.16
C VAL A 71 14.04 5.61 -2.66
N GLY A 72 13.27 6.35 -1.87
CA GLY A 72 13.04 6.05 -0.46
C GLY A 72 11.84 5.13 -0.31
N MET A 73 12.05 3.93 0.22
CA MET A 73 11.00 2.97 0.49
C MET A 73 10.70 2.90 1.99
N VAL A 74 9.42 3.04 2.32
CA VAL A 74 8.88 2.72 3.64
C VAL A 74 8.14 1.41 3.53
N HIS A 75 8.61 0.37 4.21
CA HIS A 75 7.96 -0.94 4.25
C HIS A 75 7.44 -1.22 5.66
N CYS A 76 6.19 -1.67 5.79
CA CYS A 76 5.56 -2.06 7.05
C CYS A 76 5.00 -3.46 6.94
N ASN A 77 5.24 -4.27 7.97
CA ASN A 77 4.79 -5.66 8.00
C ASN A 77 3.28 -5.79 8.16
N ASN A 78 2.64 -4.78 8.77
CA ASN A 78 1.23 -4.84 9.15
C ASN A 78 0.40 -3.79 8.40
N CYS A 79 -0.63 -4.24 7.68
CA CYS A 79 -1.60 -3.36 7.03
C CYS A 79 -3.02 -3.90 7.21
N THR A 80 -3.54 -4.70 6.27
CA THR A 80 -4.96 -5.09 6.30
C THR A 80 -5.26 -6.41 7.04
N SER A 81 -4.29 -7.10 7.61
CA SER A 81 -4.51 -8.40 8.25
C SER A 81 -5.52 -8.33 9.40
N ASP A 82 -5.38 -7.38 10.31
CA ASP A 82 -6.32 -7.17 11.41
C ASP A 82 -7.69 -6.69 10.91
N LEU A 83 -7.69 -5.76 9.95
CA LEU A 83 -8.93 -5.29 9.31
C LEU A 83 -9.69 -6.45 8.66
N ASN A 84 -8.99 -7.37 7.98
CA ASN A 84 -9.61 -8.56 7.38
C ASN A 84 -10.14 -9.52 8.44
N ALA A 85 -9.47 -9.67 9.59
CA ALA A 85 -9.98 -10.46 10.71
C ALA A 85 -11.32 -9.93 11.23
N TRP A 86 -11.46 -8.61 11.37
CA TRP A 86 -12.73 -8.00 11.74
C TRP A 86 -13.81 -8.16 10.67
N VAL A 87 -13.49 -8.01 9.39
CA VAL A 87 -14.44 -8.26 8.29
C VAL A 87 -14.92 -9.72 8.30
N ASN A 88 -14.00 -10.67 8.55
CA ASN A 88 -14.34 -12.09 8.67
C ASN A 88 -15.25 -12.36 9.90
N LEU A 89 -15.05 -11.66 11.00
CA LEU A 89 -15.96 -11.75 12.15
C LEU A 89 -17.37 -11.29 11.80
N PHE A 90 -17.52 -10.20 11.04
CA PHE A 90 -18.84 -9.77 10.55
C PHE A 90 -19.45 -10.78 9.57
N LYS A 91 -18.64 -11.39 8.71
CA LYS A 91 -19.07 -12.49 7.83
C LYS A 91 -19.64 -13.65 8.67
N GLU A 92 -18.87 -14.13 9.65
CA GLU A 92 -19.26 -15.24 10.53
C GLU A 92 -20.58 -14.95 11.26
N PHE A 93 -20.75 -13.72 11.75
CA PHE A 93 -22.01 -13.28 12.37
C PHE A 93 -23.20 -13.38 11.40
N MET A 94 -23.05 -12.89 10.15
CA MET A 94 -24.11 -12.96 9.14
C MET A 94 -24.45 -14.41 8.76
N GLU A 95 -23.43 -15.25 8.58
CA GLU A 95 -23.60 -16.68 8.29
C GLU A 95 -24.31 -17.41 9.43
N SER A 96 -24.00 -17.06 10.69
CA SER A 96 -24.68 -17.61 11.88
C SER A 96 -26.16 -17.24 11.94
N MET A 97 -26.57 -16.16 11.26
CA MET A 97 -27.96 -15.76 11.08
C MET A 97 -28.63 -16.41 9.84
N GLY A 98 -27.92 -17.32 9.15
CA GLY A 98 -28.40 -18.00 7.93
C GLY A 98 -28.39 -17.14 6.68
N MET A 99 -27.58 -16.08 6.64
CA MET A 99 -27.44 -15.20 5.48
C MET A 99 -26.27 -15.66 4.58
N GLU A 100 -26.50 -15.65 3.27
CA GLU A 100 -25.38 -15.77 2.31
C GLU A 100 -24.61 -14.46 2.25
N VAL A 101 -23.26 -14.55 2.21
CA VAL A 101 -22.37 -13.38 2.25
C VAL A 101 -21.56 -13.25 0.98
N ASP A 102 -21.82 -12.20 0.22
CA ASP A 102 -20.93 -11.72 -0.82
C ASP A 102 -19.82 -10.85 -0.19
N MET A 103 -18.58 -11.33 -0.22
CA MET A 103 -17.44 -10.64 0.39
C MET A 103 -17.16 -9.28 -0.23
N ASN A 104 -17.32 -9.11 -1.55
CA ASN A 104 -17.10 -7.81 -2.20
C ASN A 104 -18.12 -6.79 -1.71
N ARG A 105 -19.37 -7.21 -1.58
CA ARG A 105 -20.45 -6.37 -1.01
C ARG A 105 -20.16 -6.05 0.46
N LEU A 106 -19.72 -7.03 1.25
CA LEU A 106 -19.42 -6.83 2.68
C LEU A 106 -18.29 -5.81 2.86
N PHE A 107 -17.16 -5.98 2.16
CA PHE A 107 -16.08 -4.99 2.16
C PHE A 107 -16.58 -3.62 1.71
N GLY A 108 -17.36 -3.56 0.64
CA GLY A 108 -17.93 -2.32 0.13
C GLY A 108 -18.77 -1.59 1.18
N VAL A 109 -19.65 -2.30 1.87
CA VAL A 109 -20.51 -1.73 2.94
C VAL A 109 -19.66 -1.23 4.11
N LEU A 110 -18.77 -2.06 4.65
CA LEU A 110 -17.97 -1.74 5.82
C LEU A 110 -17.00 -0.59 5.56
N TYR A 111 -16.31 -0.60 4.42
CA TYR A 111 -15.35 0.45 4.06
C TYR A 111 -16.04 1.79 3.79
N ASN A 112 -17.16 1.80 3.06
CA ASN A 112 -17.92 3.04 2.86
C ASN A 112 -18.51 3.56 4.17
N LYS A 113 -18.94 2.66 5.08
CA LYS A 113 -19.42 3.05 6.40
C LYS A 113 -18.36 3.79 7.21
N ALA A 114 -17.09 3.43 7.10
CA ALA A 114 -16.00 4.13 7.74
C ALA A 114 -15.90 5.62 7.36
N LEU A 115 -16.31 6.00 6.15
CA LEU A 115 -16.29 7.40 5.71
C LEU A 115 -17.30 8.28 6.44
N GLU A 116 -18.31 7.69 7.06
CA GLU A 116 -19.31 8.38 7.89
C GLU A 116 -18.84 8.60 9.34
N GLY A 117 -17.76 7.96 9.75
CA GLY A 117 -17.21 8.08 11.11
C GLY A 117 -16.67 9.47 11.43
N ASP A 118 -16.57 9.78 12.71
CA ASP A 118 -15.96 11.01 13.21
C ASP A 118 -14.48 11.06 12.81
N LYS A 119 -13.92 12.24 12.61
CA LYS A 119 -12.52 12.42 12.19
C LYS A 119 -11.50 11.86 13.19
N ASP A 120 -11.85 11.90 14.47
CA ASP A 120 -11.10 11.35 15.60
C ASP A 120 -11.50 9.91 15.94
N CYS A 121 -12.24 9.23 15.05
CA CYS A 121 -12.76 7.90 15.26
C CYS A 121 -13.68 7.78 16.49
N GLY A 122 -14.24 8.89 16.99
CA GLY A 122 -15.07 8.91 18.19
C GLY A 122 -14.31 8.56 19.47
N GLY A 123 -13.00 8.72 19.51
CA GLY A 123 -12.12 8.39 20.63
C GLY A 123 -11.57 6.96 20.63
N LEU A 124 -11.99 6.11 19.69
CA LEU A 124 -11.54 4.72 19.59
C LEU A 124 -10.07 4.64 19.15
N LEU A 125 -9.34 3.67 19.69
CA LEU A 125 -7.93 3.40 19.35
C LEU A 125 -7.73 1.92 19.03
N ALA A 126 -6.81 1.63 18.12
CA ALA A 126 -6.40 0.28 17.80
C ALA A 126 -4.92 0.19 17.40
N TYR A 127 -4.36 -1.01 17.58
CA TYR A 127 -3.12 -1.47 16.96
C TYR A 127 -3.42 -2.70 16.13
N ASN A 128 -2.90 -2.76 14.91
CA ASN A 128 -3.17 -3.84 13.95
C ASN A 128 -2.00 -4.82 13.79
N TYR A 129 -1.06 -4.87 14.71
CA TYR A 129 0.18 -5.64 14.57
C TYR A 129 -0.07 -7.13 14.82
N PHE A 130 -0.08 -7.91 13.73
CA PHE A 130 -0.06 -9.38 13.75
C PHE A 130 1.37 -9.94 13.84
N SER A 131 2.35 -9.15 13.44
CA SER A 131 3.78 -9.45 13.53
C SER A 131 4.54 -8.26 14.11
N GLY A 132 5.83 -8.40 14.33
CA GLY A 132 6.69 -7.29 14.67
C GLY A 132 6.61 -6.18 13.60
N GLU A 133 6.87 -4.94 14.02
CA GLU A 133 6.83 -3.75 13.18
C GLU A 133 8.06 -2.88 13.45
N HIS A 134 9.05 -2.98 12.57
CA HIS A 134 10.34 -2.30 12.75
C HIS A 134 10.23 -0.76 12.71
N ILE A 135 9.28 -0.23 11.91
CA ILE A 135 9.02 1.23 11.84
C ILE A 135 8.68 1.81 13.21
N THR A 136 8.04 1.05 14.07
CA THR A 136 7.63 1.48 15.41
C THR A 136 8.36 0.75 16.54
N GLY A 137 9.35 -0.09 16.21
CA GLY A 137 10.22 -0.76 17.17
C GLY A 137 9.57 -1.91 17.95
N PHE A 138 8.51 -2.52 17.43
CA PHE A 138 7.87 -3.69 18.04
C PHE A 138 8.46 -4.98 17.46
N GLU A 139 8.92 -5.87 18.34
CA GLU A 139 9.48 -7.18 17.95
C GLU A 139 8.38 -8.22 17.71
N GLU A 140 7.25 -8.14 18.41
CA GLU A 140 6.14 -9.08 18.33
C GLU A 140 4.83 -8.37 18.00
N GLY A 141 3.95 -9.06 17.26
CA GLY A 141 2.60 -8.60 16.97
C GLY A 141 1.65 -8.86 18.15
N ARG A 142 0.75 -7.89 18.39
CA ARG A 142 -0.35 -8.04 19.34
C ARG A 142 -1.47 -7.05 18.99
N PRO A 143 -2.44 -7.45 18.16
CA PRO A 143 -3.58 -6.59 17.84
C PRO A 143 -4.32 -6.18 19.12
N LEU A 144 -4.71 -4.92 19.19
CA LEU A 144 -5.38 -4.36 20.35
C LEU A 144 -6.45 -3.36 19.90
N PHE A 145 -7.64 -3.45 20.48
CA PHE A 145 -8.71 -2.46 20.35
C PHE A 145 -9.06 -1.91 21.73
N VAL A 146 -9.06 -0.60 21.87
CA VAL A 146 -9.30 0.09 23.15
C VAL A 146 -10.36 1.17 22.98
N ARG A 147 -11.24 1.27 23.96
CA ARG A 147 -12.22 2.35 24.09
C ARG A 147 -12.47 2.71 25.55
N ARG A 148 -12.86 3.94 25.80
CA ARG A 148 -13.38 4.40 27.07
C ARG A 148 -14.89 4.22 27.12
N PRO A 149 -15.52 4.26 28.30
CA PRO A 149 -16.98 4.11 28.44
C PRO A 149 -17.80 5.18 27.69
N ASP A 150 -17.26 6.37 27.53
CA ASP A 150 -17.87 7.55 26.92
C ASP A 150 -17.50 7.77 25.44
N ASP A 151 -16.65 6.91 24.87
CA ASP A 151 -16.29 6.97 23.44
C ASP A 151 -17.49 6.59 22.55
N LYS A 152 -17.57 7.20 21.38
CA LYS A 152 -18.66 6.94 20.43
C LYS A 152 -18.45 5.63 19.69
N PHE A 153 -18.76 4.52 20.34
CA PHE A 153 -18.62 3.18 19.77
C PHE A 153 -19.81 2.85 18.84
N ASN A 154 -19.57 2.96 17.54
CA ASN A 154 -20.49 2.55 16.47
C ASN A 154 -19.71 1.98 15.29
N LEU A 155 -20.40 1.36 14.33
CA LEU A 155 -19.78 0.69 13.20
C LEU A 155 -18.93 1.64 12.33
N ALA A 156 -19.37 2.87 12.14
CA ALA A 156 -18.64 3.85 11.32
C ALA A 156 -17.30 4.23 11.96
N ASN A 157 -17.29 4.56 13.24
CA ASN A 157 -16.09 4.89 13.99
C ASN A 157 -15.16 3.68 14.13
N PHE A 158 -15.73 2.49 14.41
CA PHE A 158 -14.98 1.25 14.49
C PHE A 158 -14.24 0.95 13.18
N MET A 159 -14.92 0.95 12.06
CA MET A 159 -14.32 0.67 10.76
C MET A 159 -13.30 1.75 10.35
N ARG A 160 -13.56 3.02 10.68
CA ARG A 160 -12.62 4.11 10.43
C ARG A 160 -11.34 3.96 11.25
N THR A 161 -11.45 3.56 12.51
CA THR A 161 -10.30 3.26 13.37
C THR A 161 -9.40 2.21 12.74
N HIS A 162 -9.97 1.09 12.30
CA HIS A 162 -9.19 0.00 11.70
C HIS A 162 -8.60 0.37 10.32
N LEU A 163 -9.28 1.19 9.52
CA LEU A 163 -8.72 1.73 8.28
C LEU A 163 -7.55 2.70 8.55
N TYR A 164 -7.66 3.56 9.55
CA TYR A 164 -6.55 4.45 9.92
C TYR A 164 -5.36 3.68 10.46
N THR A 165 -5.62 2.73 11.34
CA THR A 165 -4.59 1.90 11.97
C THR A 165 -3.83 1.08 10.94
N SER A 166 -4.49 0.59 9.88
CA SER A 166 -3.83 -0.16 8.80
C SER A 166 -2.74 0.63 8.07
N LEU A 167 -2.76 1.96 8.16
CA LEU A 167 -1.76 2.86 7.57
C LEU A 167 -0.91 3.59 8.61
N GLY A 168 -1.09 3.31 9.91
CA GLY A 168 -0.43 4.06 10.99
C GLY A 168 1.09 3.95 10.96
N ALA A 169 1.64 2.74 10.82
CA ALA A 169 3.07 2.51 10.72
C ALA A 169 3.64 3.16 9.44
N LEU A 170 2.97 3.00 8.29
CA LEU A 170 3.36 3.65 7.04
C LEU A 170 3.41 5.17 7.18
N LYS A 171 2.42 5.76 7.83
CA LYS A 171 2.39 7.20 8.11
C LYS A 171 3.60 7.65 8.91
N THR A 172 4.01 6.88 9.91
CA THR A 172 5.20 7.17 10.72
C THR A 172 6.47 7.21 9.87
N GLY A 173 6.67 6.20 9.00
CA GLY A 173 7.81 6.18 8.08
C GLY A 173 7.76 7.30 7.02
N LEU A 174 6.58 7.58 6.46
CA LEU A 174 6.42 8.70 5.51
C LEU A 174 6.69 10.06 6.16
N ASP A 175 6.41 10.24 7.44
CA ASP A 175 6.72 11.48 8.14
C ASP A 175 8.24 11.72 8.27
N ILE A 176 9.06 10.67 8.32
CA ILE A 176 10.52 10.80 8.24
C ILE A 176 10.89 11.43 6.89
N LEU A 177 10.40 10.89 5.79
CA LEU A 177 10.68 11.45 4.45
C LEU A 177 10.18 12.89 4.31
N PHE A 178 8.94 13.18 4.69
CA PHE A 178 8.31 14.47 4.41
C PHE A 178 8.71 15.57 5.40
N ARG A 179 8.88 15.24 6.69
CA ARG A 179 9.13 16.25 7.73
C ARG A 179 10.60 16.40 8.07
N GLU A 180 11.36 15.29 8.17
CA GLU A 180 12.78 15.37 8.52
C GLU A 180 13.63 15.61 7.27
N GLU A 181 13.42 14.84 6.21
CA GLU A 181 14.19 14.91 4.97
C GLU A 181 13.65 15.97 4.00
N GLN A 182 12.44 16.50 4.23
CA GLN A 182 11.80 17.51 3.38
C GLN A 182 11.61 17.04 1.93
N VAL A 183 11.39 15.72 1.77
CA VAL A 183 11.07 15.13 0.47
C VAL A 183 9.73 15.66 -0.01
N LYS A 184 9.65 16.00 -1.29
CA LYS A 184 8.42 16.46 -1.93
C LYS A 184 7.82 15.32 -2.75
N LEU A 185 6.52 15.19 -2.67
CA LEU A 185 5.73 14.23 -3.41
C LEU A 185 4.51 14.92 -4.00
N ASP A 186 4.29 14.81 -5.30
CA ASP A 186 3.16 15.44 -5.98
C ASP A 186 1.94 14.53 -6.06
N VAL A 187 2.17 13.23 -6.24
CA VAL A 187 1.13 12.21 -6.35
C VAL A 187 1.63 10.86 -5.88
N LEU A 188 0.76 10.10 -5.24
CA LEU A 188 0.97 8.72 -4.85
C LEU A 188 -0.01 7.82 -5.58
N LEU A 189 0.48 6.79 -6.27
CA LEU A 189 -0.34 5.86 -7.02
C LEU A 189 -0.57 4.59 -6.22
N GLY A 190 -1.84 4.31 -5.90
CA GLY A 190 -2.24 3.20 -5.03
C GLY A 190 -2.61 1.94 -5.79
N HIS A 191 -2.17 0.78 -5.28
CA HIS A 191 -2.64 -0.53 -5.72
C HIS A 191 -2.73 -1.52 -4.54
N GLY A 192 -3.36 -2.67 -4.79
CA GLY A 192 -3.56 -3.69 -3.76
C GLY A 192 -4.96 -3.68 -3.13
N GLY A 193 -5.14 -4.59 -2.16
CA GLY A 193 -6.47 -4.91 -1.60
C GLY A 193 -7.21 -3.74 -0.97
N LEU A 194 -6.49 -2.83 -0.30
CA LEU A 194 -7.06 -1.66 0.35
C LEU A 194 -7.79 -0.73 -0.64
N PHE A 195 -7.35 -0.69 -1.90
CA PHE A 195 -7.87 0.20 -2.93
C PHE A 195 -9.01 -0.40 -3.76
N LYS A 196 -9.37 -1.68 -3.56
CA LYS A 196 -10.46 -2.34 -4.29
C LYS A 196 -11.82 -1.70 -4.05
N THR A 197 -12.08 -1.19 -2.85
CA THR A 197 -13.30 -0.39 -2.60
C THR A 197 -13.07 1.03 -3.07
N LYS A 198 -13.66 1.35 -4.23
CA LYS A 198 -13.46 2.64 -4.91
C LYS A 198 -13.62 3.85 -3.99
N GLY A 199 -12.64 4.70 -3.95
CA GLY A 199 -12.65 5.99 -3.25
C GLY A 199 -12.36 5.91 -1.76
N VAL A 200 -12.43 4.76 -1.10
CA VAL A 200 -12.19 4.65 0.34
C VAL A 200 -10.69 4.63 0.65
N GLY A 201 -9.97 3.63 0.13
CA GLY A 201 -8.52 3.52 0.33
C GLY A 201 -7.78 4.79 -0.09
N GLN A 202 -8.16 5.40 -1.23
CA GLN A 202 -7.59 6.65 -1.71
C GLN A 202 -7.76 7.79 -0.71
N LYS A 203 -8.96 7.99 -0.16
CA LYS A 203 -9.23 9.08 0.80
C LYS A 203 -8.47 8.89 2.11
N ILE A 204 -8.43 7.66 2.62
CA ILE A 204 -7.70 7.33 3.85
C ILE A 204 -6.21 7.53 3.65
N MET A 205 -5.65 7.02 2.54
CA MET A 205 -4.24 7.17 2.23
C MET A 205 -3.84 8.62 1.95
N ALA A 206 -4.66 9.38 1.22
CA ALA A 206 -4.43 10.80 0.97
C ALA A 206 -4.42 11.60 2.29
N ALA A 207 -5.32 11.28 3.22
CA ALA A 207 -5.31 11.90 4.55
C ALA A 207 -4.06 11.53 5.36
N ALA A 208 -3.54 10.31 5.24
CA ALA A 208 -2.31 9.88 5.91
C ALA A 208 -1.06 10.52 5.29
N ALA A 209 -0.93 10.50 3.97
CA ALA A 209 0.24 11.01 3.27
C ALA A 209 0.25 12.54 3.10
N GLY A 210 -0.90 13.19 3.11
CA GLY A 210 -1.03 14.63 2.86
C GLY A 210 -0.83 15.01 1.38
N VAL A 211 -0.96 14.06 0.45
CA VAL A 211 -0.83 14.25 -0.99
C VAL A 211 -1.98 13.58 -1.74
N PRO A 212 -2.26 13.97 -3.00
CA PRO A 212 -3.23 13.28 -3.84
C PRO A 212 -2.88 11.79 -4.00
N VAL A 213 -3.91 10.94 -3.96
CA VAL A 213 -3.77 9.49 -4.21
C VAL A 213 -4.65 9.10 -5.38
N GLU A 214 -4.03 8.54 -6.40
CA GLU A 214 -4.69 8.03 -7.60
C GLU A 214 -4.63 6.50 -7.63
N VAL A 215 -5.59 5.88 -8.29
CA VAL A 215 -5.63 4.42 -8.51
C VAL A 215 -5.95 4.20 -9.98
N MET A 216 -5.04 3.53 -10.67
CA MET A 216 -5.23 3.19 -12.09
C MET A 216 -6.21 2.03 -12.24
N GLU A 217 -6.90 1.96 -13.38
CA GLU A 217 -7.79 0.82 -13.70
C GLU A 217 -7.05 -0.52 -13.70
N THR A 218 -5.78 -0.50 -14.10
CA THR A 218 -4.87 -1.67 -14.13
C THR A 218 -4.23 -1.99 -12.78
N ALA A 219 -4.56 -1.25 -11.73
CA ALA A 219 -3.91 -1.39 -10.41
C ALA A 219 -4.08 -2.79 -9.76
N GLY A 220 -5.06 -3.57 -10.21
CA GLY A 220 -5.27 -4.96 -9.79
C GLY A 220 -4.22 -5.95 -10.33
N GLU A 221 -3.58 -5.63 -11.46
CA GLU A 221 -2.65 -6.51 -12.19
C GLU A 221 -1.18 -6.13 -11.96
N GLY A 222 -0.92 -5.11 -11.18
CA GLY A 222 0.34 -4.46 -10.80
C GLY A 222 1.64 -5.09 -11.32
N GLY A 223 2.17 -6.09 -10.62
CA GLY A 223 3.47 -6.69 -10.94
C GLY A 223 3.53 -7.34 -12.32
N ALA A 224 2.51 -8.12 -12.72
CA ALA A 224 2.48 -8.79 -14.01
C ALA A 224 2.42 -7.79 -15.18
N TRP A 225 1.61 -6.74 -15.03
CA TRP A 225 1.53 -5.66 -16.01
C TRP A 225 2.85 -4.89 -16.12
N GLY A 226 3.47 -4.54 -15.00
CA GLY A 226 4.77 -3.86 -14.97
C GLY A 226 5.88 -4.69 -15.60
N ALA A 227 5.93 -5.99 -15.33
CA ALA A 227 6.87 -6.92 -15.97
C ALA A 227 6.68 -6.96 -17.51
N ALA A 228 5.43 -6.99 -17.98
CA ALA A 228 5.12 -6.95 -19.40
C ALA A 228 5.55 -5.62 -20.05
N LEU A 229 5.35 -4.49 -19.38
CA LEU A 229 5.80 -3.17 -19.85
C LEU A 229 7.33 -3.10 -19.95
N LEU A 230 8.06 -3.58 -18.95
CA LEU A 230 9.53 -3.62 -18.97
C LEU A 230 10.06 -4.51 -20.10
N ALA A 231 9.43 -5.68 -20.31
CA ALA A 231 9.78 -6.57 -21.43
C ALA A 231 9.51 -5.90 -22.79
N SER A 232 8.37 -5.24 -22.92
CA SER A 232 8.00 -4.47 -24.12
C SER A 232 9.00 -3.35 -24.40
N TYR A 233 9.30 -2.55 -23.39
CA TYR A 233 10.29 -1.48 -23.48
C TYR A 233 11.67 -2.01 -23.93
N ARG A 234 12.12 -3.14 -23.38
CA ARG A 234 13.42 -3.76 -23.74
C ARG A 234 13.49 -4.14 -25.22
N VAL A 235 12.38 -4.55 -25.81
CA VAL A 235 12.35 -5.07 -27.18
C VAL A 235 12.07 -3.96 -28.22
N TRP A 236 11.20 -3.02 -27.89
CA TRP A 236 10.65 -2.06 -28.87
C TRP A 236 10.96 -0.59 -28.61
N LYS A 237 11.76 -0.27 -27.56
CA LYS A 237 12.10 1.13 -27.33
C LYS A 237 12.83 1.73 -28.52
N GLU A 238 12.50 2.96 -28.85
CA GLU A 238 13.20 3.78 -29.84
C GLU A 238 14.41 4.50 -29.23
N ASP A 239 15.34 4.96 -30.09
CA ASP A 239 16.52 5.72 -29.65
C ASP A 239 16.08 7.04 -28.97
N GLY A 240 16.56 7.26 -27.74
CA GLY A 240 16.22 8.42 -26.92
C GLY A 240 14.92 8.29 -26.10
N GLU A 241 14.19 7.19 -26.22
CA GLU A 241 13.04 6.90 -25.38
C GLU A 241 13.47 6.50 -23.97
N THR A 242 12.82 7.06 -22.94
CA THR A 242 13.02 6.74 -21.52
C THR A 242 11.84 5.94 -20.97
N LEU A 243 12.12 5.17 -19.92
CA LEU A 243 11.05 4.44 -19.20
C LEU A 243 10.10 5.40 -18.49
#